data_868fcb5d612ab1f7ac17abe6ea5b3a10
#
_entry.id   868fcb5d612ab1f7ac17abe6ea5b3a10
#
_cell.length_a   1.000
_cell.length_b   1.000
_cell.length_c   1.000
_cell.angle_alpha   90.00
_cell.angle_beta   90.00
_cell.angle_gamma   90.00
#
_symmetry.space_group_name_H-M   'P 1'
#
loop_
_entity.id
_entity.type
_entity.pdbx_description
1 polymer ?
#
loop_
_entity_poly.entity_id
_entity_poly.type
_entity_poly.pdbx_seq_one_letter_code
_entity_poly.pdbx_strand_id
1 'polypeptide(L)'
;WNSGAWDQFEKTIDLLPSLDTRIVCRHTLMKGVNMSSTHIKEFAELDNRANPDFIEAKGYVYVGHSRENLSMENMPSHDDILSFSNELAPQVNREVLSESRPSRVALIGREIVPIPIPEAELYFPEDLGIAPPVKKLPLVQN
;
A
#
# COMPACT_ATOMS: atom_id res chain seq x y z
N TRP A 1 22.84 3.23 8.18
CA TRP A 1 22.20 3.65 6.94
C TRP A 1 23.19 4.47 6.14
N ASN A 2 23.38 4.13 4.88
CA ASN A 2 24.24 4.88 3.98
C ASN A 2 23.49 6.18 3.61
N SER A 3 24.06 7.36 3.91
CA SER A 3 23.42 8.67 3.65
C SER A 3 22.94 8.84 2.21
N GLY A 4 23.62 8.21 1.24
CA GLY A 4 23.23 8.24 -0.17
C GLY A 4 21.96 7.44 -0.51
N ALA A 5 21.48 6.52 0.35
CA ALA A 5 20.28 5.74 0.07
C ALA A 5 19.01 6.59 0.21
N TRP A 6 18.98 7.51 1.17
CA TRP A 6 17.85 8.43 1.32
C TRP A 6 17.74 9.39 0.13
N ASP A 7 18.86 9.96 -0.31
CA ASP A 7 18.90 10.84 -1.47
C ASP A 7 18.40 10.14 -2.75
N GLN A 8 18.71 8.84 -2.91
CA GLN A 8 18.20 8.06 -4.04
C GLN A 8 16.70 7.78 -3.91
N PHE A 9 16.22 7.51 -2.70
CA PHE A 9 14.80 7.34 -2.44
C PHE A 9 14.02 8.63 -2.76
N GLU A 10 14.49 9.80 -2.31
CA GLU A 10 13.84 11.08 -2.62
C GLU A 10 13.80 11.37 -4.12
N LYS A 11 14.88 11.10 -4.85
CA LYS A 11 14.91 11.22 -6.32
C LYS A 11 13.89 10.30 -6.99
N THR A 12 13.70 9.10 -6.44
CA THR A 12 12.68 8.16 -6.93
C THR A 12 11.28 8.73 -6.69
N ILE A 13 10.99 9.23 -5.50
CA ILE A 13 9.71 9.88 -5.16
C ILE A 13 9.40 11.01 -6.14
N ASP A 14 10.36 11.88 -6.43
CA ASP A 14 10.18 13.03 -7.33
C ASP A 14 10.01 12.62 -8.81
N LEU A 15 10.47 11.43 -9.19
CA LEU A 15 10.32 10.87 -10.53
C LEU A 15 8.91 10.29 -10.76
N LEU A 16 8.27 9.73 -9.72
CA LEU A 16 7.01 8.98 -9.84
C LEU A 16 5.92 9.74 -10.61
N PRO A 17 5.67 11.04 -10.38
CA PRO A 17 4.62 11.76 -11.10
C PRO A 17 4.82 11.87 -12.61
N SER A 18 6.04 11.63 -13.11
CA SER A 18 6.36 11.69 -14.54
C SER A 18 6.15 10.37 -15.28
N LEU A 19 5.86 9.29 -14.55
CA LEU A 19 5.68 7.97 -15.13
C LEU A 19 4.26 7.79 -15.68
N ASP A 20 4.14 7.27 -16.90
CA ASP A 20 2.86 6.89 -17.50
C ASP A 20 2.46 5.49 -17.04
N THR A 21 2.19 5.37 -15.75
CA THR A 21 1.75 4.12 -15.11
C THR A 21 1.00 4.41 -13.82
N ARG A 22 0.19 3.47 -13.38
CA ARG A 22 -0.49 3.58 -12.08
C ARG A 22 0.51 3.38 -10.94
N ILE A 23 0.52 4.32 -10.01
CA ILE A 23 1.40 4.32 -8.83
C ILE A 23 0.59 4.01 -7.58
N VAL A 24 1.09 3.08 -6.78
CA VAL A 24 0.57 2.79 -5.44
C VAL A 24 1.71 2.94 -4.42
N CYS A 25 1.54 3.86 -3.48
CA CYS A 25 2.43 3.98 -2.32
C CYS A 25 1.91 3.10 -1.18
N ARG A 26 2.71 2.14 -0.70
CA ARG A 26 2.36 1.30 0.45
C ARG A 26 3.10 1.76 1.69
N HIS A 27 2.35 2.14 2.72
CA HIS A 27 2.88 2.42 4.05
C HIS A 27 2.71 1.21 4.96
N THR A 28 3.83 0.61 5.38
CA THR A 28 3.80 -0.43 6.42
C THR A 28 3.80 0.23 7.79
N LEU A 29 2.66 0.22 8.45
CA LEU A 29 2.42 0.91 9.71
C LEU A 29 2.76 0.04 10.91
N MET A 30 3.57 0.59 11.81
CA MET A 30 4.06 -0.07 13.02
C MET A 30 3.72 0.79 14.24
N LYS A 31 2.92 0.23 15.14
CA LYS A 31 2.50 0.90 16.38
C LYS A 31 3.73 1.25 17.24
N GLY A 32 3.76 2.48 17.75
CA GLY A 32 4.89 2.98 18.54
C GLY A 32 6.15 3.34 17.75
N VAL A 33 6.14 3.17 16.42
CA VAL A 33 7.29 3.44 15.54
C VAL A 33 7.00 4.57 14.56
N ASN A 34 5.97 4.44 13.72
CA ASN A 34 5.73 5.38 12.61
C ASN A 34 4.27 5.81 12.45
N MET A 35 3.48 5.80 13.53
CA MET A 35 2.05 6.13 13.48
C MET A 35 1.67 7.39 14.28
N SER A 36 2.64 8.21 14.69
CA SER A 36 2.35 9.48 15.39
C SER A 36 1.88 10.56 14.40
N SER A 37 1.24 11.62 14.92
CA SER A 37 0.82 12.78 14.12
C SER A 37 1.98 13.44 13.36
N THR A 38 3.21 13.37 13.88
CA THR A 38 4.41 13.85 13.20
C THR A 38 4.70 12.98 11.96
N HIS A 39 4.69 11.65 12.13
CA HIS A 39 4.91 10.72 11.02
C HIS A 39 3.82 10.83 9.95
N ILE A 40 2.56 11.08 10.35
CA ILE A 40 1.48 11.29 9.38
C ILE A 40 1.76 12.50 8.47
N LYS A 41 2.31 13.59 9.03
CA LYS A 41 2.71 14.76 8.23
C LYS A 41 3.89 14.44 7.30
N GLU A 42 4.88 13.71 7.79
CA GLU A 42 6.03 13.27 6.97
C GLU A 42 5.58 12.35 5.82
N PHE A 43 4.66 11.41 6.07
CA PHE A 43 4.05 10.60 5.02
C PHE A 43 3.27 11.48 4.03
N ALA A 44 2.48 12.44 4.52
CA ALA A 44 1.72 13.34 3.65
C ALA A 44 2.64 14.17 2.73
N GLU A 45 3.80 14.64 3.22
CA GLU A 45 4.78 15.36 2.41
C GLU A 45 5.34 14.47 1.28
N LEU A 46 5.72 13.22 1.59
CA LEU A 46 6.21 12.26 0.60
C LEU A 46 5.12 11.89 -0.40
N ASP A 47 3.90 11.60 0.06
CA ASP A 47 2.78 11.24 -0.80
C ASP A 47 2.34 12.40 -1.72
N ASN A 48 2.40 13.64 -1.25
CA ASN A 48 2.11 14.81 -2.08
C ASN A 48 3.18 15.00 -3.17
N ARG A 49 4.45 14.69 -2.88
CA ARG A 49 5.54 14.70 -3.89
C ARG A 49 5.38 13.56 -4.88
N ALA A 50 5.14 12.35 -4.40
CA ALA A 50 4.95 11.16 -5.23
C ALA A 50 3.68 11.20 -6.08
N ASN A 51 2.65 11.91 -5.62
CA ASN A 51 1.33 12.03 -6.22
C ASN A 51 0.76 10.68 -6.73
N PRO A 52 0.72 9.61 -5.92
CA PRO A 52 0.28 8.30 -6.36
C PRO A 52 -1.22 8.28 -6.67
N ASP A 53 -1.67 7.31 -7.46
CA ASP A 53 -3.11 7.06 -7.66
C ASP A 53 -3.76 6.57 -6.36
N PHE A 54 -3.05 5.69 -5.65
CA PHE A 54 -3.50 5.13 -4.38
C PHE A 54 -2.39 5.10 -3.33
N ILE A 55 -2.82 5.22 -2.08
CA ILE A 55 -1.99 4.96 -0.89
C ILE A 55 -2.61 3.77 -0.17
N GLU A 56 -1.83 2.73 0.06
CA GLU A 56 -2.23 1.55 0.81
C GLU A 56 -1.63 1.61 2.21
N ALA A 57 -2.46 1.94 3.21
CA ALA A 57 -2.07 1.89 4.61
C ALA A 57 -2.23 0.46 5.14
N LYS A 58 -1.11 -0.23 5.40
CA LYS A 58 -1.09 -1.65 5.79
C LYS A 58 -0.44 -1.86 7.15
N GLY A 59 -1.13 -2.63 8.01
CA GLY A 59 -0.57 -3.02 9.31
C GLY A 59 0.61 -3.98 9.17
N TYR A 60 1.69 -3.67 9.92
CA TYR A 60 2.82 -4.57 10.11
C TYR A 60 2.36 -5.93 10.64
N VAL A 61 3.05 -6.99 10.22
CA VAL A 61 2.86 -8.35 10.70
C VAL A 61 4.16 -8.87 11.30
N TYR A 62 4.08 -9.43 12.52
CA TYR A 62 5.23 -9.94 13.26
C TYR A 62 5.73 -11.27 12.68
N VAL A 63 6.56 -11.19 11.61
CA VAL A 63 7.11 -12.34 10.87
C VAL A 63 8.56 -12.11 10.45
N GLY A 64 9.27 -13.18 10.18
CA GLY A 64 10.63 -13.16 9.63
C GLY A 64 11.64 -12.42 10.52
N HIS A 65 12.65 -11.80 9.91
CA HIS A 65 13.73 -11.09 10.60
C HIS A 65 13.28 -9.85 11.38
N SER A 66 12.10 -9.31 11.09
CA SER A 66 11.57 -8.19 11.87
C SER A 66 11.38 -8.53 13.35
N ARG A 67 11.25 -9.82 13.70
CA ARG A 67 11.15 -10.32 15.08
C ARG A 67 12.40 -10.05 15.94
N GLU A 68 13.52 -9.77 15.31
CA GLU A 68 14.78 -9.45 16.01
C GLU A 68 14.75 -8.03 16.59
N ASN A 69 13.95 -7.13 15.99
CA ASN A 69 13.93 -5.71 16.33
C ASN A 69 12.56 -5.19 16.78
N LEU A 70 11.49 -5.95 16.54
CA LEU A 70 10.11 -5.58 16.82
C LEU A 70 9.42 -6.68 17.63
N SER A 71 8.28 -6.35 18.23
CA SER A 71 7.44 -7.27 19.00
C SER A 71 6.03 -7.36 18.40
N MET A 72 5.21 -8.26 18.93
CA MET A 72 3.78 -8.34 18.57
C MET A 72 3.01 -7.05 18.92
N GLU A 73 3.47 -6.29 19.93
CA GLU A 73 2.86 -5.02 20.34
C GLU A 73 2.98 -3.95 19.25
N ASN A 74 3.97 -4.08 18.35
CA ASN A 74 4.12 -3.18 17.22
C ASN A 74 3.13 -3.46 16.08
N MET A 75 2.33 -4.55 16.17
CA MET A 75 1.26 -4.82 15.22
C MET A 75 0.07 -3.91 15.51
N PRO A 76 -0.30 -2.99 14.60
CA PRO A 76 -1.48 -2.18 14.79
C PRO A 76 -2.75 -3.01 14.64
N SER A 77 -3.81 -2.65 15.37
CA SER A 77 -5.16 -3.13 15.10
C SER A 77 -5.68 -2.55 13.77
N HIS A 78 -6.78 -3.09 13.27
CA HIS A 78 -7.43 -2.49 12.10
C HIS A 78 -7.96 -1.08 12.38
N ASP A 79 -8.45 -0.85 13.59
CA ASP A 79 -8.96 0.47 14.00
C ASP A 79 -7.82 1.51 14.09
N ASP A 80 -6.61 1.10 14.52
CA ASP A 80 -5.40 1.95 14.45
C ASP A 80 -5.09 2.34 12.98
N ILE A 81 -5.20 1.39 12.03
CA ILE A 81 -5.01 1.65 10.60
C ILE A 81 -6.04 2.64 10.06
N LEU A 82 -7.31 2.46 10.40
CA LEU A 82 -8.36 3.38 9.96
C LEU A 82 -8.19 4.78 10.56
N SER A 83 -7.82 4.87 11.84
CA SER A 83 -7.55 6.16 12.48
C SER A 83 -6.41 6.90 11.75
N PHE A 84 -5.30 6.21 11.49
CA PHE A 84 -4.18 6.75 10.72
C PHE A 84 -4.62 7.19 9.31
N SER A 85 -5.37 6.35 8.62
CA SER A 85 -5.82 6.62 7.25
C SER A 85 -6.77 7.83 7.16
N ASN A 86 -7.68 7.96 8.11
CA ASN A 86 -8.61 9.10 8.21
C ASN A 86 -7.88 10.42 8.54
N GLU A 87 -6.75 10.36 9.25
CA GLU A 87 -5.93 11.54 9.54
C GLU A 87 -5.01 11.91 8.37
N LEU A 88 -4.50 10.91 7.63
CA LEU A 88 -3.62 11.12 6.47
C LEU A 88 -4.41 11.61 5.24
N ALA A 89 -5.55 11.00 4.94
CA ALA A 89 -6.30 11.22 3.70
C ALA A 89 -6.59 12.71 3.38
N PRO A 90 -7.08 13.54 4.32
CA PRO A 90 -7.31 14.96 4.04
C PRO A 90 -6.00 15.74 3.82
N GLN A 91 -4.87 15.33 4.39
CA GLN A 91 -3.58 16.00 4.21
C GLN A 91 -3.01 15.81 2.80
N VAL A 92 -3.46 14.77 2.11
CA VAL A 92 -3.07 14.46 0.72
C VAL A 92 -4.21 14.72 -0.28
N ASN A 93 -5.27 15.41 0.14
CA ASN A 93 -6.46 15.73 -0.66
C ASN A 93 -7.07 14.47 -1.30
N ARG A 94 -7.30 13.44 -0.47
CA ARG A 94 -7.88 12.14 -0.84
C ARG A 94 -8.86 11.67 0.24
N GLU A 95 -9.51 10.54 -0.01
CA GLU A 95 -10.46 9.90 0.89
C GLU A 95 -10.10 8.42 1.12
N VAL A 96 -10.57 7.83 2.22
CA VAL A 96 -10.51 6.39 2.44
C VAL A 96 -11.59 5.74 1.56
N LEU A 97 -11.18 5.02 0.53
CA LEU A 97 -12.07 4.45 -0.50
C LEU A 97 -12.57 3.05 -0.13
N SER A 98 -11.75 2.26 0.54
CA SER A 98 -12.09 0.90 0.95
C SER A 98 -11.19 0.41 2.07
N GLU A 99 -11.59 -0.67 2.71
CA GLU A 99 -10.84 -1.31 3.78
C GLU A 99 -10.95 -2.84 3.73
N SER A 100 -9.97 -3.51 4.32
CA SER A 100 -10.02 -4.95 4.56
C SER A 100 -9.58 -5.26 5.98
N ARG A 101 -10.55 -5.51 6.86
CA ARG A 101 -10.29 -5.82 8.27
C ARG A 101 -9.41 -7.07 8.46
N PRO A 102 -9.67 -8.20 7.77
CA PRO A 102 -8.81 -9.37 7.88
C PRO A 102 -7.38 -9.12 7.46
N SER A 103 -7.18 -8.28 6.45
CA SER A 103 -5.85 -7.91 5.93
C SER A 103 -5.20 -6.74 6.66
N ARG A 104 -5.94 -6.05 7.54
CA ARG A 104 -5.54 -4.81 8.20
C ARG A 104 -4.96 -3.80 7.21
N VAL A 105 -5.80 -3.47 6.22
CA VAL A 105 -5.47 -2.55 5.12
C VAL A 105 -6.59 -1.53 4.98
N ALA A 106 -6.21 -0.29 4.68
CA ALA A 106 -7.09 0.74 4.15
C ALA A 106 -6.50 1.30 2.86
N LEU A 107 -7.35 1.57 1.88
CA LEU A 107 -7.00 2.15 0.61
C LEU A 107 -7.44 3.61 0.58
N ILE A 108 -6.51 4.51 0.32
CA ILE A 108 -6.73 5.95 0.22
C ILE A 108 -6.52 6.37 -1.24
N GLY A 109 -7.41 7.18 -1.79
CA GLY A 109 -7.34 7.64 -3.17
C GLY A 109 -8.36 8.73 -3.47
N ARG A 110 -8.48 9.10 -4.76
CA ARG A 110 -9.52 10.05 -5.23
C ARG A 110 -10.79 9.33 -5.64
N GLU A 111 -10.65 8.28 -6.44
CA GLU A 111 -11.74 7.43 -6.90
C GLU A 111 -11.23 6.04 -7.28
N ILE A 112 -12.11 5.05 -7.27
CA ILE A 112 -11.77 3.70 -7.75
C ILE A 112 -12.08 3.66 -9.24
N VAL A 113 -11.03 3.74 -10.07
CA VAL A 113 -11.15 3.55 -11.52
C VAL A 113 -10.64 2.15 -11.85
N PRO A 114 -11.53 1.20 -12.20
CA PRO A 114 -11.10 -0.11 -12.65
C PRO A 114 -10.26 0.03 -13.93
N ILE A 115 -9.11 -0.63 -13.97
CA ILE A 115 -8.41 -0.82 -15.24
C ILE A 115 -9.01 -2.09 -15.85
N PRO A 116 -9.69 -2.01 -17.00
CA PRO A 116 -10.04 -3.22 -17.73
C PRO A 116 -8.73 -3.86 -18.21
N ILE A 117 -8.47 -5.09 -17.76
CA ILE A 117 -7.40 -5.89 -18.33
C ILE A 117 -7.98 -6.47 -19.62
N PRO A 118 -7.45 -6.10 -20.80
CA PRO A 118 -7.92 -6.69 -22.07
C PRO A 118 -7.79 -8.20 -21.99
N GLU A 119 -8.81 -8.92 -22.45
CA GLU A 119 -8.83 -10.38 -22.40
C GLU A 119 -7.62 -11.00 -23.14
N ALA A 120 -7.12 -10.29 -24.17
CA ALA A 120 -5.93 -10.66 -24.93
C ALA A 120 -4.60 -10.51 -24.15
N GLU A 121 -4.60 -9.76 -23.03
CA GLU A 121 -3.42 -9.59 -22.19
C GLU A 121 -3.40 -10.54 -20.98
N LEU A 122 -4.46 -11.32 -20.79
CA LEU A 122 -4.48 -12.43 -19.86
C LEU A 122 -3.63 -13.56 -20.44
N TYR A 123 -2.32 -13.50 -20.21
CA TYR A 123 -1.39 -14.56 -20.57
C TYR A 123 -1.70 -15.77 -19.69
N PHE A 124 -2.32 -16.79 -20.28
CA PHE A 124 -2.49 -18.07 -19.61
C PHE A 124 -1.25 -18.92 -19.86
N PRO A 125 -0.71 -19.58 -18.84
CA PRO A 125 0.55 -20.35 -18.93
C PRO A 125 0.51 -21.54 -19.88
N GLU A 126 -0.59 -21.84 -20.53
CA GLU A 126 -0.74 -22.93 -21.50
C GLU A 126 0.31 -22.83 -22.64
N ASP A 127 0.66 -21.58 -23.02
CA ASP A 127 1.67 -21.33 -24.06
C ASP A 127 3.12 -21.53 -23.56
N LEU A 128 3.34 -21.65 -22.24
CA LEU A 128 4.65 -21.84 -21.63
C LEU A 128 4.91 -23.28 -21.20
N GLY A 129 4.00 -24.23 -21.46
CA GLY A 129 4.14 -25.62 -21.03
C GLY A 129 4.12 -25.83 -19.51
N ILE A 130 3.61 -24.86 -18.77
CA ILE A 130 3.46 -24.90 -17.31
C ILE A 130 2.05 -25.39 -17.00
N ALA A 131 1.92 -26.27 -16.02
CA ALA A 131 0.70 -27.01 -15.64
C ALA A 131 -0.60 -26.20 -15.70
N PRO A 132 -1.74 -26.83 -16.02
CA PRO A 132 -3.03 -26.17 -16.24
C PRO A 132 -3.47 -25.34 -15.04
N PRO A 133 -4.22 -24.24 -15.28
CA PRO A 133 -4.65 -23.32 -14.23
C PRO A 133 -5.50 -24.05 -13.18
N VAL A 134 -5.24 -23.75 -11.92
CA VAL A 134 -6.08 -24.18 -10.80
C VAL A 134 -7.52 -23.75 -11.10
N LYS A 135 -8.46 -24.71 -11.08
CA LYS A 135 -9.90 -24.46 -11.29
C LYS A 135 -10.34 -23.23 -10.51
N LYS A 136 -10.94 -22.25 -11.20
CA LYS A 136 -11.56 -21.10 -10.55
C LYS A 136 -12.49 -21.61 -9.45
N LEU A 137 -12.17 -21.25 -8.19
CA LEU A 137 -13.10 -21.43 -7.10
C LEU A 137 -14.35 -20.59 -7.42
N PRO A 138 -15.55 -21.13 -7.26
CA PRO A 138 -16.76 -20.34 -7.43
C PRO A 138 -16.72 -19.18 -6.43
N LEU A 139 -16.90 -17.95 -6.95
CA LEU A 139 -17.12 -16.79 -6.10
C LEU A 139 -18.37 -17.05 -5.25
N VAL A 140 -18.20 -17.12 -3.95
CA VAL A 140 -19.33 -17.16 -3.02
C VAL A 140 -20.03 -15.81 -3.15
N GLN A 141 -21.18 -15.80 -3.82
CA GLN A 141 -22.09 -14.66 -3.79
C GLN A 141 -22.72 -14.64 -2.39
N ASN A 142 -22.42 -13.59 -1.62
CA ASN A 142 -23.19 -13.23 -0.42
C ASN A 142 -24.31 -12.29 -0.83
#